data_ad56951b3c862e6babfb2e2262e8d0a8
#
_entry.id   ad56951b3c862e6babfb2e2262e8d0a8
#
_cell.length_a   1.000
_cell.length_b   1.000
_cell.length_c   1.000
_cell.angle_alpha   90.00
_cell.angle_beta   90.00
_cell.angle_gamma   90.00
#
_symmetry.space_group_name_H-M   'P 1'
#
loop_
_entity.id
_entity.type
_entity.pdbx_description
1 polymer ?
#
loop_
_entity_poly.entity_id
_entity_poly.type
_entity_poly.pdbx_seq_one_letter_code
_entity_poly.pdbx_strand_id
1 'polypeptide(L)'
;MDFETKKKEYQGLLVEEYRKLYKEETEGLTDEEVALMNPLSEADITMLIADELNKMNIRIVELVHDINFCDEKMKNPNTFHQEVMELRQDKIQAERELEDLRKKFDELKKVIGDRNNERGTSR
;
A
#
# COMPACT_ATOMS: atom_id res chain seq x y z
N MET A 1 10.40 -0.60 -9.04
CA MET A 1 10.07 0.39 -7.96
C MET A 1 11.29 0.57 -7.07
N ASP A 2 11.70 1.80 -6.87
CA ASP A 2 12.82 2.15 -6.00
C ASP A 2 12.46 3.34 -5.10
N PHE A 3 13.41 3.75 -4.25
CA PHE A 3 13.19 4.84 -3.29
C PHE A 3 12.87 6.16 -3.99
N GLU A 4 13.59 6.49 -5.06
CA GLU A 4 13.38 7.73 -5.82
C GLU A 4 12.00 7.76 -6.50
N THR A 5 11.53 6.62 -7.01
CA THR A 5 10.19 6.49 -7.58
C THR A 5 9.13 6.75 -6.53
N LYS A 6 9.28 6.16 -5.35
CA LYS A 6 8.35 6.37 -4.22
C LYS A 6 8.38 7.82 -3.73
N LYS A 7 9.56 8.42 -3.69
CA LYS A 7 9.71 9.84 -3.33
C LYS A 7 8.92 10.75 -4.26
N LYS A 8 9.03 10.52 -5.57
CA LYS A 8 8.28 11.28 -6.58
C LYS A 8 6.78 11.09 -6.43
N GLU A 9 6.35 9.85 -6.18
CA GLU A 9 4.94 9.51 -5.98
C GLU A 9 4.35 10.26 -4.78
N TYR A 10 5.00 10.17 -3.63
CA TYR A 10 4.54 10.83 -2.41
C TYR A 10 4.60 12.36 -2.52
N GLN A 11 5.65 12.88 -3.13
CA GLN A 11 5.77 14.33 -3.36
C GLN A 11 4.66 14.85 -4.26
N GLY A 12 4.30 14.08 -5.30
CA GLY A 12 3.19 14.42 -6.20
C GLY A 12 1.84 14.44 -5.49
N LEU A 13 1.60 13.46 -4.63
CA LEU A 13 0.37 13.40 -3.82
C LEU A 13 0.29 14.58 -2.86
N LEU A 14 1.41 14.95 -2.25
CA LEU A 14 1.47 16.10 -1.34
C LEU A 14 1.19 17.40 -2.08
N VAL A 15 1.73 17.56 -3.29
CA VAL A 15 1.46 18.73 -4.14
C VAL A 15 -0.02 18.85 -4.44
N GLU A 16 -0.68 17.76 -4.84
CA GLU A 16 -2.13 17.76 -5.10
C GLU A 16 -2.93 18.20 -3.88
N GLU A 17 -2.59 17.65 -2.71
CA GLU A 17 -3.27 17.97 -1.46
C GLU A 17 -3.03 19.43 -1.07
N TYR A 18 -1.81 19.91 -1.20
CA TYR A 18 -1.44 21.28 -0.88
C TYR A 18 -2.19 22.28 -1.76
N ARG A 19 -2.34 21.98 -3.06
CA ARG A 19 -3.12 22.81 -3.97
C ARG A 19 -4.60 22.88 -3.59
N LYS A 20 -5.17 21.80 -3.05
CA LYS A 20 -6.56 21.78 -2.57
C LYS A 20 -6.76 22.65 -1.33
N LEU A 21 -5.78 22.62 -0.43
CA LEU A 21 -5.84 23.36 0.83
C LEU A 21 -5.51 24.87 0.66
N TYR A 22 -4.60 25.18 -0.25
CA TYR A 22 -4.07 26.53 -0.45
C TYR A 22 -4.21 26.96 -1.92
N LYS A 23 -5.45 27.01 -2.41
CA LYS A 23 -5.73 27.29 -3.82
C LYS A 23 -5.18 28.63 -4.28
N GLU A 24 -5.39 29.69 -3.51
CA GLU A 24 -4.98 31.05 -3.87
C GLU A 24 -3.45 31.19 -3.89
N GLU A 25 -2.80 30.63 -2.88
CA GLU A 25 -1.35 30.71 -2.69
C GLU A 25 -0.58 29.89 -3.71
N THR A 26 -1.19 28.86 -4.29
CA THR A 26 -0.57 27.97 -5.27
C THR A 26 -0.98 28.25 -6.71
N GLU A 27 -1.91 29.19 -6.91
CA GLU A 27 -2.35 29.56 -8.25
C GLU A 27 -1.20 30.13 -9.07
N GLY A 28 -1.01 29.59 -10.28
CA GLY A 28 0.06 30.02 -11.17
C GLY A 28 1.44 29.43 -10.88
N LEU A 29 1.56 28.62 -9.81
CA LEU A 29 2.82 27.96 -9.50
C LEU A 29 2.92 26.62 -10.21
N THR A 30 4.14 26.23 -10.61
CA THR A 30 4.41 24.90 -11.15
C THR A 30 4.39 23.85 -10.02
N ASP A 31 4.28 22.58 -10.37
CA ASP A 31 4.31 21.49 -9.39
C ASP A 31 5.65 21.47 -8.64
N GLU A 32 6.76 21.75 -9.31
CA GLU A 32 8.08 21.86 -8.71
C GLU A 32 8.15 22.98 -7.68
N GLU A 33 7.55 24.12 -7.98
CA GLU A 33 7.50 25.27 -7.06
C GLU A 33 6.65 24.94 -5.82
N VAL A 34 5.50 24.29 -6.01
CA VAL A 34 4.66 23.85 -4.89
C VAL A 34 5.39 22.83 -4.03
N ALA A 35 6.11 21.90 -4.66
CA ALA A 35 6.89 20.89 -3.94
C ALA A 35 7.97 21.53 -3.06
N LEU A 36 8.58 22.63 -3.50
CA LEU A 36 9.62 23.36 -2.74
C LEU A 36 9.05 24.06 -1.50
N MET A 37 7.75 24.35 -1.48
CA MET A 37 7.09 24.96 -0.32
C MET A 37 7.01 24.01 0.87
N ASN A 38 6.96 22.70 0.61
CA ASN A 38 6.90 21.66 1.65
C ASN A 38 7.60 20.39 1.17
N PRO A 39 8.93 20.39 1.05
CA PRO A 39 9.68 19.24 0.58
C PRO A 39 9.66 18.11 1.58
N LEU A 40 9.54 16.88 1.09
CA LEU A 40 9.63 15.68 1.90
C LEU A 40 11.08 15.28 2.13
N SER A 41 11.46 15.06 3.39
CA SER A 41 12.78 14.52 3.73
C SER A 41 12.83 13.01 3.49
N GLU A 42 14.03 12.42 3.49
CA GLU A 42 14.20 10.96 3.40
C GLU A 42 13.50 10.26 4.56
N ALA A 43 13.56 10.84 5.75
CA ALA A 43 12.88 10.30 6.94
C ALA A 43 11.36 10.29 6.74
N ASP A 44 10.79 11.37 6.18
CA ASP A 44 9.36 11.44 5.89
C ASP A 44 8.93 10.36 4.90
N ILE A 45 9.71 10.15 3.86
CA ILE A 45 9.45 9.13 2.84
C ILE A 45 9.52 7.74 3.45
N THR A 46 10.51 7.46 4.27
CA THR A 46 10.64 6.18 4.98
C THR A 46 9.44 5.92 5.88
N MET A 47 8.95 6.94 6.60
CA MET A 47 7.76 6.83 7.44
C MET A 47 6.51 6.54 6.60
N LEU A 48 6.34 7.21 5.46
CA LEU A 48 5.21 6.99 4.57
C LEU A 48 5.21 5.58 3.99
N ILE A 49 6.38 5.06 3.61
CA ILE A 49 6.52 3.67 3.16
C ILE A 49 6.14 2.71 4.29
N ALA A 50 6.61 2.95 5.51
CA ALA A 50 6.30 2.12 6.66
C ALA A 50 4.79 2.10 6.95
N ASP A 51 4.12 3.25 6.86
CA ASP A 51 2.66 3.34 7.02
C ASP A 51 1.93 2.55 5.94
N GLU A 52 2.36 2.66 4.69
CA GLU A 52 1.78 1.91 3.56
C GLU A 52 1.95 0.41 3.77
N LEU A 53 3.15 -0.04 4.18
CA LEU A 53 3.42 -1.44 4.50
C LEU A 53 2.52 -1.93 5.65
N ASN A 54 2.31 -1.12 6.66
CA ASN A 54 1.45 -1.47 7.78
C ASN A 54 -0.01 -1.65 7.34
N LYS A 55 -0.52 -0.76 6.50
CA LYS A 55 -1.87 -0.86 5.93
C LYS A 55 -2.02 -2.12 5.07
N MET A 56 -1.01 -2.42 4.25
CA MET A 56 -1.00 -3.66 3.46
C MET A 56 -1.02 -4.89 4.35
N ASN A 57 -0.23 -4.89 5.42
CA ASN A 57 -0.17 -6.01 6.37
C ASN A 57 -1.51 -6.25 7.05
N ILE A 58 -2.20 -5.20 7.47
CA ILE A 58 -3.54 -5.29 8.05
C ILE A 58 -4.50 -5.93 7.04
N ARG A 59 -4.47 -5.48 5.79
CA ARG A 59 -5.33 -6.04 4.74
C ARG A 59 -5.00 -7.51 4.44
N ILE A 60 -3.72 -7.88 4.44
CA ILE A 60 -3.28 -9.27 4.28
C ILE A 60 -3.88 -10.15 5.37
N VAL A 61 -3.81 -9.72 6.62
CA VAL A 61 -4.38 -10.45 7.76
C VAL A 61 -5.89 -10.61 7.61
N GLU A 62 -6.59 -9.55 7.19
CA GLU A 62 -8.05 -9.61 6.94
C GLU A 62 -8.38 -10.62 5.85
N LEU A 63 -7.63 -10.63 4.75
CA LEU A 63 -7.85 -11.55 3.63
C LEU A 63 -7.61 -13.00 4.04
N VAL A 64 -6.56 -13.27 4.80
CA VAL A 64 -6.29 -14.61 5.32
C VAL A 64 -7.43 -15.07 6.22
N HIS A 65 -7.94 -14.18 7.07
CA HIS A 65 -9.08 -14.47 7.94
C HIS A 65 -10.33 -14.79 7.14
N ASP A 66 -10.61 -14.00 6.10
CA ASP A 66 -11.78 -14.22 5.22
C ASP A 66 -11.71 -15.55 4.48
N ILE A 67 -10.51 -15.92 4.00
CA ILE A 67 -10.29 -17.20 3.31
C ILE A 67 -10.56 -18.36 4.27
N ASN A 68 -10.03 -18.29 5.48
CA ASN A 68 -10.25 -19.32 6.50
C ASN A 68 -11.72 -19.43 6.89
N PHE A 69 -12.41 -18.31 6.99
CA PHE A 69 -13.86 -18.27 7.27
C PHE A 69 -14.64 -18.97 6.14
N CYS A 70 -14.32 -18.68 4.88
CA CYS A 70 -14.96 -19.34 3.73
C CYS A 70 -14.71 -20.86 3.77
N ASP A 71 -13.49 -21.28 4.05
CA ASP A 71 -13.13 -22.70 4.14
C ASP A 71 -13.94 -23.42 5.22
N GLU A 72 -14.04 -22.84 6.41
CA GLU A 72 -14.77 -23.43 7.53
C GLU A 72 -16.27 -23.53 7.22
N LYS A 73 -16.85 -22.48 6.63
CA LYS A 73 -18.24 -22.49 6.25
C LYS A 73 -18.55 -23.53 5.16
N MET A 74 -17.68 -23.68 4.18
CA MET A 74 -17.86 -24.68 3.12
C MET A 74 -17.78 -26.11 3.64
N LYS A 75 -17.05 -26.35 4.72
CA LYS A 75 -16.94 -27.68 5.36
C LYS A 75 -18.16 -28.04 6.20
N ASN A 76 -19.00 -27.06 6.57
CA ASN A 76 -20.19 -27.30 7.37
C ASN A 76 -21.23 -28.04 6.52
N PRO A 77 -21.69 -29.25 6.95
CA PRO A 77 -22.66 -30.05 6.18
C PRO A 77 -24.03 -29.39 6.08
N ASN A 78 -24.33 -28.40 6.91
CA ASN A 78 -25.62 -27.67 6.88
C ASN A 78 -25.59 -26.48 5.93
N THR A 79 -24.47 -26.18 5.28
CA THR A 79 -24.37 -25.09 4.32
C THR A 79 -25.02 -25.49 3.00
N PHE A 80 -25.94 -24.65 2.50
CA PHE A 80 -26.64 -24.90 1.24
C PHE A 80 -25.67 -24.84 0.05
N HIS A 81 -25.96 -25.64 -0.97
CA HIS A 81 -25.12 -25.72 -2.17
C HIS A 81 -24.88 -24.36 -2.83
N GLN A 82 -25.92 -23.54 -2.95
CA GLN A 82 -25.80 -22.20 -3.53
C GLN A 82 -24.87 -21.32 -2.70
N GLU A 83 -24.95 -21.38 -1.38
CA GLU A 83 -24.07 -20.66 -0.47
C GLU A 83 -22.61 -21.12 -0.62
N VAL A 84 -22.40 -22.44 -0.79
CA VAL A 84 -21.06 -23.00 -1.04
C VAL A 84 -20.47 -22.43 -2.34
N MET A 85 -21.27 -22.30 -3.39
CA MET A 85 -20.83 -21.72 -4.65
C MET A 85 -20.42 -20.26 -4.51
N GLU A 86 -21.18 -19.46 -3.75
CA GLU A 86 -20.87 -18.06 -3.47
C GLU A 86 -19.60 -17.93 -2.63
N LEU A 87 -19.47 -18.76 -1.59
CA LEU A 87 -18.28 -18.77 -0.73
C LEU A 87 -17.00 -19.16 -1.51
N ARG A 88 -17.14 -20.08 -2.45
CA ARG A 88 -16.03 -20.49 -3.30
C ARG A 88 -15.55 -19.33 -4.18
N GLN A 89 -16.47 -18.56 -4.76
CA GLN A 89 -16.14 -17.38 -5.54
C GLN A 89 -15.48 -16.30 -4.70
N ASP A 90 -16.03 -16.03 -3.52
CA ASP A 90 -15.47 -15.07 -2.57
C ASP A 90 -14.05 -15.47 -2.17
N LYS A 91 -13.83 -16.76 -1.92
CA LYS A 91 -12.51 -17.29 -1.60
C LYS A 91 -11.51 -17.06 -2.73
N ILE A 92 -11.90 -17.38 -3.97
CA ILE A 92 -11.03 -17.21 -5.15
C ILE A 92 -10.65 -15.74 -5.31
N GLN A 93 -11.61 -14.83 -5.16
CA GLN A 93 -11.35 -13.40 -5.26
C GLN A 93 -10.41 -12.91 -4.15
N ALA A 94 -10.62 -13.38 -2.92
CA ALA A 94 -9.77 -13.04 -1.78
C ALA A 94 -8.33 -13.57 -1.97
N GLU A 95 -8.18 -14.79 -2.51
CA GLU A 95 -6.87 -15.37 -2.80
C GLU A 95 -6.11 -14.57 -3.87
N ARG A 96 -6.81 -14.08 -4.90
CA ARG A 96 -6.19 -13.24 -5.94
C ARG A 96 -5.74 -11.91 -5.38
N GLU A 97 -6.59 -11.25 -4.60
CA GLU A 97 -6.25 -9.99 -3.94
C GLU A 97 -5.05 -10.18 -3.00
N LEU A 98 -5.04 -11.28 -2.25
CA LEU A 98 -3.95 -11.61 -1.33
C LEU A 98 -2.63 -11.82 -2.07
N GLU A 99 -2.64 -12.55 -3.18
CA GLU A 99 -1.45 -12.78 -4.00
C GLU A 99 -0.88 -11.48 -4.54
N ASP A 100 -1.74 -10.62 -5.13
CA ASP A 100 -1.34 -9.33 -5.65
C ASP A 100 -0.77 -8.43 -4.56
N LEU A 101 -1.43 -8.41 -3.41
CA LEU A 101 -1.03 -7.57 -2.28
C LEU A 101 0.29 -8.02 -1.68
N ARG A 102 0.53 -9.33 -1.58
CA ARG A 102 1.82 -9.88 -1.12
C ARG A 102 2.97 -9.49 -2.04
N LYS A 103 2.74 -9.51 -3.35
CA LYS A 103 3.75 -9.07 -4.33
C LYS A 103 4.10 -7.61 -4.13
N LYS A 104 3.09 -6.76 -4.00
CA LYS A 104 3.26 -5.31 -3.76
C LYS A 104 3.97 -5.07 -2.42
N PHE A 105 3.59 -5.81 -1.39
CA PHE A 105 4.20 -5.72 -0.08
C PHE A 105 5.70 -6.05 -0.15
N ASP A 106 6.05 -7.15 -0.81
CA ASP A 106 7.45 -7.57 -0.95
C ASP A 106 8.26 -6.56 -1.76
N GLU A 107 7.71 -6.01 -2.84
CA GLU A 107 8.36 -4.98 -3.65
C GLU A 107 8.61 -3.72 -2.82
N LEU A 108 7.62 -3.26 -2.07
CA LEU A 108 7.74 -2.06 -1.26
C LEU A 108 8.71 -2.28 -0.09
N LYS A 109 8.68 -3.46 0.51
CA LYS A 109 9.62 -3.84 1.58
C LYS A 109 11.07 -3.80 1.11
N LYS A 110 11.32 -4.22 -0.14
CA LYS A 110 12.65 -4.15 -0.76
C LYS A 110 13.16 -2.72 -0.87
N VAL A 111 12.28 -1.76 -1.13
CA VAL A 111 12.66 -0.35 -1.22
C VAL A 111 13.36 0.12 0.07
N ILE A 112 12.78 -0.21 1.21
CA ILE A 112 13.39 0.12 2.52
C ILE A 112 14.63 -0.75 2.77
N GLY A 113 14.56 -2.05 2.47
CA GLY A 113 15.67 -2.99 2.64
C GLY A 113 16.91 -2.57 1.87
N ASP A 114 16.75 -2.22 0.60
CA ASP A 114 17.83 -1.75 -0.25
C ASP A 114 18.43 -0.46 0.27
N ARG A 115 17.58 0.47 0.73
CA ARG A 115 18.06 1.73 1.32
C ARG A 115 18.86 1.50 2.59
N ASN A 116 18.39 0.60 3.46
CA ASN A 116 19.09 0.25 4.70
C ASN A 116 20.42 -0.45 4.41
N ASN A 117 20.47 -1.30 3.37
CA ASN A 117 21.69 -1.97 2.94
C ASN A 117 22.72 -0.97 2.42
N GLU A 118 22.30 0.03 1.64
CA GLU A 118 23.17 1.11 1.19
C GLU A 118 23.78 1.86 2.36
N ARG A 119 23.01 2.15 3.40
CA ARG A 119 23.48 2.79 4.62
C ARG A 119 24.39 1.86 5.42
N GLY A 120 24.07 0.57 5.45
CA GLY A 120 24.87 -0.45 6.13
C GLY A 120 26.27 -0.61 5.55
N THR A 121 26.39 -0.49 4.23
CA THR A 121 27.68 -0.60 3.54
C THR A 121 28.60 0.62 3.74
N SER A 122 28.06 1.71 4.23
CA SER A 122 28.84 2.93 4.48
C SER A 122 29.55 2.93 5.84
N ARG A 123 29.40 1.89 6.61
CA ARG A 123 30.11 1.73 7.88
C ARG A 123 31.54 1.27 7.64
#